data_ad0d142f56095916b4a87dff9f7c4efc
#
_entry.id   ad0d142f56095916b4a87dff9f7c4efc
#
_cell.length_a   1.000
_cell.length_b   1.000
_cell.length_c   1.000
_cell.angle_alpha   90.00
_cell.angle_beta   90.00
_cell.angle_gamma   90.00
#
_symmetry.space_group_name_H-M   'P 1'
#
loop_
_entity.id
_entity.type
_entity.pdbx_description
1 polymer ?
#
loop_
_entity_poly.entity_id
_entity_poly.type
_entity_poly.pdbx_seq_one_letter_code
_entity_poly.pdbx_strand_id
1 'polypeptide(L)'
;MSMLSYAAGARFLQLLGGVNLSFYDWYCDLPNASPEIWGEQTDSCESADWYNSKMIADMGACLNMTRTPDCHFFAESRHNGTKTVVFSPDFSQVCKYADQWVPLHAGSDGAYWMSVGHVILKEYHHEKQTPYFIDYCKKYTDSPYLVELEQEGDHFKAGRLVRANRIKKYKDTENGEWKFLNIDEETGNLVMPKGAMGHRWASEGGKWNMK
;
A
#
# COMPACT_ATOMS: atom_id res chain seq x y z
N MET A 1 -4.97 21.06 -22.21
CA MET A 1 -6.44 21.20 -22.10
C MET A 1 -6.83 22.59 -22.58
N SER A 2 -7.84 22.71 -23.44
CA SER A 2 -8.30 24.02 -23.95
C SER A 2 -9.11 24.73 -22.88
N MET A 3 -8.87 26.04 -22.69
CA MET A 3 -9.69 26.89 -21.81
C MET A 3 -11.17 26.85 -22.19
N LEU A 4 -11.47 26.78 -23.49
CA LEU A 4 -12.84 26.72 -23.99
C LEU A 4 -13.55 25.43 -23.56
N SER A 5 -12.90 24.28 -23.67
CA SER A 5 -13.47 23.00 -23.25
C SER A 5 -13.76 22.96 -21.75
N TYR A 6 -12.89 23.55 -20.95
CA TYR A 6 -13.07 23.65 -19.51
C TYR A 6 -14.23 24.61 -19.13
N ALA A 7 -14.19 25.79 -19.69
CA ALA A 7 -15.21 26.81 -19.40
C ALA A 7 -16.61 26.42 -19.88
N ALA A 8 -16.74 25.76 -21.03
CA ALA A 8 -18.02 25.32 -21.57
C ALA A 8 -18.69 24.27 -20.66
N GLY A 9 -17.95 23.30 -20.17
CA GLY A 9 -18.47 22.29 -19.24
C GLY A 9 -18.95 22.89 -17.91
N ALA A 10 -18.14 23.76 -17.31
CA ALA A 10 -18.50 24.45 -16.08
C ALA A 10 -19.74 25.34 -16.27
N ARG A 11 -19.80 26.07 -17.37
CA ARG A 11 -20.94 26.92 -17.70
C ARG A 11 -22.23 26.11 -17.91
N PHE A 12 -22.13 24.99 -18.59
CA PHE A 12 -23.26 24.10 -18.82
C PHE A 12 -23.84 23.59 -17.50
N LEU A 13 -22.96 23.08 -16.59
CA LEU A 13 -23.40 22.64 -15.27
C LEU A 13 -24.05 23.73 -14.45
N GLN A 14 -23.48 24.94 -14.44
CA GLN A 14 -24.09 26.09 -13.74
C GLN A 14 -25.46 26.41 -14.24
N LEU A 15 -25.70 26.35 -15.57
CA LEU A 15 -27.02 26.63 -16.17
C LEU A 15 -28.05 25.56 -15.80
N LEU A 16 -27.63 24.33 -15.59
CA LEU A 16 -28.50 23.24 -15.14
C LEU A 16 -28.73 23.24 -13.62
N GLY A 17 -28.07 24.12 -12.86
CA GLY A 17 -28.09 24.07 -11.39
C GLY A 17 -27.25 22.91 -10.80
N GLY A 18 -26.38 22.30 -11.59
CA GLY A 18 -25.46 21.26 -11.14
C GLY A 18 -24.29 21.82 -10.37
N VAL A 19 -23.64 20.95 -9.58
CA VAL A 19 -22.42 21.26 -8.84
C VAL A 19 -21.19 20.91 -9.68
N ASN A 20 -20.31 21.90 -9.86
CA ASN A 20 -19.02 21.67 -10.48
C ASN A 20 -18.00 21.34 -9.41
N LEU A 21 -17.50 20.09 -9.39
CA LEU A 21 -16.43 19.69 -8.51
C LEU A 21 -15.09 20.26 -8.97
N SER A 22 -14.08 20.23 -8.09
CA SER A 22 -12.72 20.59 -8.49
C SER A 22 -12.23 19.64 -9.59
N PHE A 23 -11.60 20.20 -10.62
CA PHE A 23 -11.02 19.38 -11.68
C PHE A 23 -9.62 18.86 -11.31
N TYR A 24 -9.03 19.40 -10.25
CA TYR A 24 -7.67 19.12 -9.85
C TYR A 24 -7.67 18.23 -8.62
N ASP A 25 -7.88 16.95 -8.87
CA ASP A 25 -7.97 15.93 -7.83
C ASP A 25 -6.64 15.18 -7.66
N TRP A 26 -5.55 15.91 -7.59
CA TRP A 26 -4.21 15.33 -7.35
C TRP A 26 -4.01 14.91 -5.91
N TYR A 27 -5.00 15.14 -5.08
CA TYR A 27 -4.98 14.82 -3.67
C TYR A 27 -5.71 13.49 -3.43
N CYS A 28 -5.03 12.38 -3.72
CA CYS A 28 -5.48 11.01 -3.44
C CYS A 28 -6.56 10.44 -4.36
N ASP A 29 -6.91 11.08 -5.46
CA ASP A 29 -7.81 10.49 -6.46
C ASP A 29 -7.12 9.41 -7.31
N LEU A 30 -5.84 9.59 -7.60
CA LEU A 30 -5.01 8.60 -8.30
C LEU A 30 -4.27 7.70 -7.31
N PRO A 31 -3.42 8.23 -6.40
CA PRO A 31 -2.69 7.40 -5.43
C PRO A 31 -3.40 7.32 -4.07
N ASN A 32 -4.70 7.05 -4.04
CA ASN A 32 -5.47 7.01 -2.80
C ASN A 32 -4.97 5.99 -1.77
N ALA A 33 -4.38 4.90 -2.22
CA ALA A 33 -3.80 3.90 -1.33
C ALA A 33 -2.46 4.32 -0.72
N SER A 34 -1.67 5.15 -1.42
CA SER A 34 -0.34 5.55 -0.96
C SER A 34 -0.36 6.31 0.36
N PRO A 35 -1.23 7.31 0.59
CA PRO A 35 -1.33 7.98 1.88
C PRO A 35 -1.74 7.04 3.03
N GLU A 36 -2.57 6.05 2.77
CA GLU A 36 -3.01 5.09 3.79
C GLU A 36 -1.88 4.16 4.22
N ILE A 37 -1.00 3.79 3.29
CA ILE A 37 0.09 2.83 3.54
C ILE A 37 1.36 3.56 3.98
N TRP A 38 1.74 4.63 3.28
CA TRP A 38 3.02 5.31 3.44
C TRP A 38 2.93 6.61 4.23
N GLY A 39 1.72 7.17 4.38
CA GLY A 39 1.51 8.50 4.94
C GLY A 39 1.87 9.65 3.99
N GLU A 40 2.23 9.34 2.76
CA GLU A 40 2.62 10.30 1.73
C GLU A 40 1.88 10.00 0.42
N GLN A 41 1.50 11.06 -0.30
CA GLN A 41 0.82 10.92 -1.58
C GLN A 41 1.80 10.52 -2.71
N THR A 42 3.03 11.00 -2.64
CA THR A 42 4.06 10.76 -3.66
C THR A 42 5.12 9.83 -3.07
N ASP A 43 5.04 8.58 -3.44
CA ASP A 43 5.94 7.50 -3.01
C ASP A 43 6.68 6.85 -4.18
N SER A 44 6.53 7.40 -5.38
CA SER A 44 7.12 6.86 -6.60
C SER A 44 8.63 7.05 -6.63
N CYS A 45 9.34 5.98 -6.97
CA CYS A 45 10.74 6.07 -7.36
C CYS A 45 10.87 6.73 -8.75
N GLU A 46 12.07 7.16 -9.10
CA GLU A 46 12.37 7.62 -10.46
C GLU A 46 12.26 6.45 -11.46
N SER A 47 11.84 6.75 -12.69
CA SER A 47 11.70 5.71 -13.73
C SER A 47 13.02 5.00 -14.04
N ALA A 48 14.17 5.65 -13.82
CA ALA A 48 15.48 5.03 -13.96
C ALA A 48 15.74 3.89 -12.96
N ASP A 49 15.08 3.87 -11.82
CA ASP A 49 15.18 2.79 -10.84
C ASP A 49 14.58 1.46 -11.36
N TRP A 50 13.73 1.53 -12.38
CA TRP A 50 13.17 0.33 -13.02
C TRP A 50 14.24 -0.57 -13.62
N TYR A 51 15.41 -0.01 -14.01
CA TYR A 51 16.54 -0.82 -14.47
C TYR A 51 17.10 -1.77 -13.42
N ASN A 52 16.88 -1.47 -12.14
CA ASN A 52 17.30 -2.28 -10.99
C ASN A 52 16.25 -3.28 -10.55
N SER A 53 15.06 -3.27 -11.17
CA SER A 53 13.95 -4.13 -10.80
C SER A 53 14.14 -5.54 -11.39
N LYS A 54 13.78 -6.56 -10.63
CA LYS A 54 13.71 -7.95 -11.13
C LYS A 54 12.39 -8.22 -11.85
N MET A 55 11.34 -7.50 -11.47
CA MET A 55 10.01 -7.59 -12.06
C MET A 55 9.35 -6.22 -12.06
N ILE A 56 8.66 -5.90 -13.14
CA ILE A 56 7.77 -4.74 -13.25
C ILE A 56 6.37 -5.24 -13.57
N ALA A 57 5.40 -4.79 -12.77
CA ALA A 57 3.98 -5.06 -12.98
C ALA A 57 3.30 -3.77 -13.47
N ASP A 58 2.80 -3.77 -14.70
CA ASP A 58 1.97 -2.69 -15.25
C ASP A 58 0.50 -3.04 -15.04
N MET A 59 -0.19 -2.23 -14.25
CA MET A 59 -1.54 -2.53 -13.77
C MET A 59 -2.56 -1.54 -14.31
N GLY A 60 -3.36 -1.97 -15.28
CA GLY A 60 -4.46 -1.18 -15.84
C GLY A 60 -4.02 0.07 -16.61
N ALA A 61 -2.74 0.20 -16.92
CA ALA A 61 -2.21 1.32 -17.67
C ALA A 61 -1.81 0.91 -19.09
N CYS A 62 -1.87 1.84 -20.02
CA CYS A 62 -1.24 1.70 -21.32
C CYS A 62 -0.02 2.62 -21.37
N LEU A 63 1.04 2.20 -20.67
CA LEU A 63 2.21 3.00 -20.33
C LEU A 63 2.85 3.69 -21.55
N ASN A 64 2.92 3.00 -22.65
CA ASN A 64 3.48 3.56 -23.90
C ASN A 64 2.64 4.68 -24.54
N MET A 65 1.39 4.84 -24.10
CA MET A 65 0.51 5.93 -24.55
C MET A 65 0.37 7.03 -23.48
N THR A 66 0.14 6.63 -22.23
CA THR A 66 -0.20 7.55 -21.15
C THR A 66 1.03 8.07 -20.40
N ARG A 67 2.15 7.35 -20.51
CA ARG A 67 3.44 7.69 -19.89
C ARG A 67 4.58 7.44 -20.89
N THR A 68 4.49 8.05 -22.07
CA THR A 68 5.40 7.80 -23.19
C THR A 68 6.89 7.92 -22.81
N PRO A 69 7.35 8.91 -22.02
CA PRO A 69 8.74 8.97 -21.58
C PRO A 69 9.16 7.78 -20.72
N ASP A 70 8.26 7.26 -19.88
CA ASP A 70 8.56 6.15 -18.99
C ASP A 70 8.58 4.80 -19.73
N CYS A 71 7.92 4.72 -20.87
CA CYS A 71 7.94 3.53 -21.71
C CYS A 71 9.35 3.13 -22.16
N HIS A 72 10.23 4.11 -22.34
CA HIS A 72 11.63 3.86 -22.65
C HIS A 72 12.32 3.03 -21.54
N PHE A 73 12.17 3.43 -20.30
CA PHE A 73 12.71 2.70 -19.14
C PHE A 73 12.09 1.31 -19.01
N PHE A 74 10.79 1.20 -19.22
CA PHE A 74 10.08 -0.08 -19.19
C PHE A 74 10.59 -1.05 -20.26
N ALA A 75 10.75 -0.57 -21.49
CA ALA A 75 11.20 -1.39 -22.60
C ALA A 75 12.67 -1.82 -22.42
N GLU A 76 13.55 -0.91 -21.97
CA GLU A 76 14.96 -1.19 -21.80
C GLU A 76 15.27 -2.06 -20.57
N SER A 77 14.51 -1.96 -19.48
CA SER A 77 14.71 -2.79 -18.30
C SER A 77 14.66 -4.30 -18.65
N ARG A 78 13.90 -4.69 -19.66
CA ARG A 78 13.83 -6.06 -20.16
C ARG A 78 15.17 -6.55 -20.71
N HIS A 79 15.96 -5.69 -21.33
CA HIS A 79 17.30 -6.03 -21.81
C HIS A 79 18.27 -6.31 -20.65
N ASN A 80 17.96 -5.79 -19.46
CA ASN A 80 18.68 -6.06 -18.22
C ASN A 80 18.16 -7.32 -17.48
N GLY A 81 17.21 -8.06 -18.08
CA GLY A 81 16.63 -9.26 -17.50
C GLY A 81 15.45 -9.03 -16.58
N THR A 82 14.91 -7.82 -16.49
CA THR A 82 13.68 -7.52 -15.75
C THR A 82 12.50 -8.24 -16.39
N LYS A 83 11.75 -8.98 -15.61
CA LYS A 83 10.51 -9.61 -16.05
C LYS A 83 9.37 -8.60 -16.02
N THR A 84 8.61 -8.53 -17.12
CA THR A 84 7.50 -7.58 -17.26
C THR A 84 6.17 -8.31 -17.35
N VAL A 85 5.23 -7.93 -16.50
CA VAL A 85 3.88 -8.49 -16.47
C VAL A 85 2.88 -7.37 -16.61
N VAL A 86 1.96 -7.50 -17.55
CA VAL A 86 0.88 -6.52 -17.79
C VAL A 86 -0.45 -7.13 -17.35
N PHE A 87 -1.15 -6.43 -16.48
CA PHE A 87 -2.48 -6.77 -15.99
C PHE A 87 -3.49 -5.81 -16.61
N SER A 88 -4.28 -6.29 -17.55
CA SER A 88 -5.31 -5.46 -18.18
C SER A 88 -6.44 -6.34 -18.73
N PRO A 89 -7.67 -5.82 -18.78
CA PRO A 89 -8.81 -6.56 -19.33
C PRO A 89 -8.71 -6.76 -20.84
N ASP A 90 -7.96 -5.91 -21.54
CA ASP A 90 -7.76 -5.97 -22.98
C ASP A 90 -6.26 -6.13 -23.33
N PHE A 91 -5.99 -6.66 -24.50
CA PHE A 91 -4.63 -6.75 -25.04
C PHE A 91 -4.23 -5.41 -25.66
N SER A 92 -3.91 -4.45 -24.80
CA SER A 92 -3.50 -3.10 -25.22
C SER A 92 -2.08 -3.06 -25.79
N GLN A 93 -1.66 -1.91 -26.32
CA GLN A 93 -0.36 -1.77 -26.98
C GLN A 93 0.84 -2.03 -26.05
N VAL A 94 0.72 -1.80 -24.75
CA VAL A 94 1.79 -2.07 -23.79
C VAL A 94 2.09 -3.57 -23.68
N CYS A 95 1.11 -4.43 -23.97
CA CYS A 95 1.26 -5.87 -23.88
C CYS A 95 2.33 -6.43 -24.81
N LYS A 96 2.68 -5.73 -25.91
CA LYS A 96 3.79 -6.12 -26.78
C LYS A 96 5.16 -6.10 -26.09
N TYR A 97 5.28 -5.38 -25.01
CA TYR A 97 6.51 -5.30 -24.21
C TYR A 97 6.49 -6.24 -23.00
N ALA A 98 5.38 -6.97 -22.79
CA ALA A 98 5.22 -7.86 -21.67
C ALA A 98 5.80 -9.25 -21.95
N ASP A 99 6.44 -9.85 -20.94
CA ASP A 99 6.74 -11.28 -20.94
C ASP A 99 5.48 -12.10 -20.65
N GLN A 100 4.54 -11.51 -19.93
CA GLN A 100 3.27 -12.12 -19.61
C GLN A 100 2.15 -11.07 -19.57
N TRP A 101 1.05 -11.36 -20.23
CA TRP A 101 -0.20 -10.63 -20.09
C TRP A 101 -1.17 -11.45 -19.24
N VAL A 102 -1.77 -10.80 -18.26
CA VAL A 102 -2.78 -11.38 -17.37
C VAL A 102 -4.11 -10.68 -17.65
N PRO A 103 -5.06 -11.34 -18.34
CA PRO A 103 -6.36 -10.77 -18.65
C PRO A 103 -7.27 -10.78 -17.41
N LEU A 104 -7.26 -9.69 -16.67
CA LEU A 104 -8.17 -9.53 -15.53
C LEU A 104 -9.56 -9.14 -16.00
N HIS A 105 -10.59 -9.77 -15.44
CA HIS A 105 -11.95 -9.24 -15.57
C HIS A 105 -12.06 -7.89 -14.86
N ALA A 106 -12.74 -6.95 -15.49
CA ALA A 106 -13.01 -5.64 -14.87
C ALA A 106 -13.65 -5.81 -13.48
N GLY A 107 -13.07 -5.14 -12.48
CA GLY A 107 -13.49 -5.23 -11.08
C GLY A 107 -12.92 -6.41 -10.29
N SER A 108 -12.06 -7.26 -10.87
CA SER A 108 -11.45 -8.40 -10.17
C SER A 108 -10.04 -8.12 -9.62
N ASP A 109 -9.52 -6.91 -9.78
CA ASP A 109 -8.17 -6.53 -9.36
C ASP A 109 -7.93 -6.79 -7.87
N GLY A 110 -8.87 -6.39 -7.02
CA GLY A 110 -8.79 -6.63 -5.57
C GLY A 110 -8.69 -8.11 -5.22
N ALA A 111 -9.49 -8.96 -5.86
CA ALA A 111 -9.46 -10.41 -5.64
C ALA A 111 -8.13 -11.02 -6.07
N TYR A 112 -7.58 -10.56 -7.21
CA TYR A 112 -6.28 -11.00 -7.68
C TYR A 112 -5.17 -10.65 -6.69
N TRP A 113 -5.09 -9.39 -6.27
CA TRP A 113 -4.03 -8.95 -5.35
C TRP A 113 -4.18 -9.53 -3.94
N MET A 114 -5.40 -9.77 -3.48
CA MET A 114 -5.62 -10.54 -2.26
C MET A 114 -5.11 -11.97 -2.39
N SER A 115 -5.25 -12.61 -3.55
CA SER A 115 -4.71 -13.95 -3.77
C SER A 115 -3.18 -13.98 -3.77
N VAL A 116 -2.53 -12.95 -4.34
CA VAL A 116 -1.07 -12.77 -4.26
C VAL A 116 -0.63 -12.60 -2.81
N GLY A 117 -1.31 -11.73 -2.06
CA GLY A 117 -1.08 -11.55 -0.63
C GLY A 117 -1.24 -12.84 0.16
N HIS A 118 -2.27 -13.62 -0.14
CA HIS A 118 -2.48 -14.94 0.47
C HIS A 118 -1.30 -15.89 0.25
N VAL A 119 -0.79 -15.99 -1.00
CA VAL A 119 0.35 -16.84 -1.32
C VAL A 119 1.59 -16.40 -0.55
N ILE A 120 1.86 -15.09 -0.52
CA ILE A 120 3.01 -14.52 0.22
C ILE A 120 2.91 -14.84 1.71
N LEU A 121 1.77 -14.58 2.33
CA LEU A 121 1.56 -14.87 3.75
C LEU A 121 1.65 -16.35 4.07
N LYS A 122 1.05 -17.20 3.24
CA LYS A 122 1.10 -18.65 3.43
C LYS A 122 2.51 -19.18 3.32
N GLU A 123 3.21 -18.89 2.21
CA GLU A 123 4.49 -19.49 1.93
C GLU A 123 5.64 -18.87 2.75
N TYR A 124 5.70 -17.54 2.82
CA TYR A 124 6.87 -16.85 3.39
C TYR A 124 6.71 -16.52 4.87
N HIS A 125 5.48 -16.27 5.34
CA HIS A 125 5.23 -16.00 6.75
C HIS A 125 4.88 -17.28 7.52
N HIS A 126 3.86 -18.03 7.08
CA HIS A 126 3.36 -19.18 7.84
C HIS A 126 4.26 -20.42 7.70
N GLU A 127 4.58 -20.83 6.47
CA GLU A 127 5.30 -22.09 6.21
C GLU A 127 6.83 -21.94 6.38
N LYS A 128 7.43 -20.96 5.72
CA LYS A 128 8.89 -20.79 5.68
C LYS A 128 9.45 -19.97 6.83
N GLN A 129 8.63 -19.16 7.50
CA GLN A 129 9.08 -18.23 8.55
C GLN A 129 10.30 -17.41 8.09
N THR A 130 10.24 -16.86 6.87
CA THR A 130 11.37 -16.18 6.24
C THR A 130 11.80 -14.97 7.08
N PRO A 131 13.02 -14.95 7.65
CA PRO A 131 13.43 -13.93 8.59
C PRO A 131 13.30 -12.51 8.05
N TYR A 132 13.74 -12.27 6.82
CA TYR A 132 13.62 -10.96 6.18
C TYR A 132 12.17 -10.46 6.13
N PHE A 133 11.23 -11.34 5.78
CA PHE A 133 9.81 -10.98 5.69
C PHE A 133 9.20 -10.71 7.07
N ILE A 134 9.54 -11.53 8.06
CA ILE A 134 9.06 -11.35 9.44
C ILE A 134 9.61 -10.06 10.03
N ASP A 135 10.90 -9.78 9.86
CA ASP A 135 11.52 -8.54 10.31
C ASP A 135 10.91 -7.30 9.65
N TYR A 136 10.62 -7.39 8.36
CA TYR A 136 9.93 -6.34 7.63
C TYR A 136 8.53 -6.10 8.22
N CYS A 137 7.75 -7.16 8.42
CA CYS A 137 6.40 -7.04 8.98
C CYS A 137 6.42 -6.45 10.39
N LYS A 138 7.38 -6.83 11.23
CA LYS A 138 7.53 -6.26 12.58
C LYS A 138 7.84 -4.77 12.58
N LYS A 139 8.61 -4.29 11.58
CA LYS A 139 9.07 -2.90 11.52
C LYS A 139 8.09 -1.95 10.84
N TYR A 140 7.41 -2.42 9.80
CA TYR A 140 6.73 -1.53 8.86
C TYR A 140 5.23 -1.81 8.72
N THR A 141 4.69 -2.80 9.44
CA THR A 141 3.27 -3.14 9.42
C THR A 141 2.68 -3.17 10.83
N ASP A 142 1.37 -3.35 10.91
CA ASP A 142 0.64 -3.53 12.16
C ASP A 142 0.65 -4.99 12.67
N SER A 143 1.34 -5.88 11.97
CA SER A 143 1.42 -7.31 12.30
C SER A 143 1.77 -7.61 13.77
N PRO A 144 2.72 -6.90 14.43
CA PRO A 144 3.06 -7.18 15.82
C PRO A 144 2.11 -6.54 16.84
N TYR A 145 1.09 -5.79 16.43
CA TYR A 145 0.15 -5.18 17.37
C TYR A 145 -0.80 -6.21 17.97
N LEU A 146 -1.02 -6.08 19.26
CA LEU A 146 -1.96 -6.94 19.97
C LEU A 146 -3.39 -6.69 19.51
N VAL A 147 -4.15 -7.77 19.34
CA VAL A 147 -5.58 -7.74 19.05
C VAL A 147 -6.38 -8.31 20.19
N GLU A 148 -7.58 -7.80 20.41
CA GLU A 148 -8.56 -8.41 21.28
C GLU A 148 -9.07 -9.70 20.60
N LEU A 149 -9.15 -10.79 21.35
CA LEU A 149 -9.72 -12.04 20.84
C LEU A 149 -11.18 -12.12 21.20
N GLU A 150 -12.02 -12.30 20.22
CA GLU A 150 -13.46 -12.55 20.38
C GLU A 150 -13.72 -14.05 20.21
N GLN A 151 -14.34 -14.65 21.21
CA GLN A 151 -14.67 -16.08 21.14
C GLN A 151 -15.89 -16.29 20.22
N GLU A 152 -15.74 -17.14 19.22
CA GLU A 152 -16.81 -17.53 18.31
C GLU A 152 -16.90 -19.07 18.24
N GLY A 153 -17.76 -19.65 19.06
CA GLY A 153 -17.83 -21.11 19.22
C GLY A 153 -16.52 -21.67 19.78
N ASP A 154 -15.92 -22.62 19.08
CA ASP A 154 -14.68 -23.32 19.48
C ASP A 154 -13.39 -22.61 19.01
N HIS A 155 -13.50 -21.46 18.36
CA HIS A 155 -12.35 -20.71 17.86
C HIS A 155 -12.40 -19.25 18.28
N PHE A 156 -11.27 -18.56 18.10
CA PHE A 156 -11.17 -17.13 18.35
C PHE A 156 -11.07 -16.36 17.04
N LYS A 157 -11.78 -15.25 16.99
CA LYS A 157 -11.70 -14.27 15.91
C LYS A 157 -10.90 -13.06 16.36
N ALA A 158 -10.09 -12.52 15.46
CA ALA A 158 -9.40 -11.27 15.70
C ALA A 158 -10.40 -10.11 15.75
N GLY A 159 -10.40 -9.42 16.86
CA GLY A 159 -11.20 -8.22 17.09
C GLY A 159 -10.41 -6.95 16.83
N ARG A 160 -10.58 -5.97 17.71
CA ARG A 160 -9.92 -4.66 17.58
C ARG A 160 -8.47 -4.69 18.06
N LEU A 161 -7.63 -3.84 17.51
CA LEU A 161 -6.29 -3.60 18.04
C LEU A 161 -6.37 -3.04 19.47
N VAL A 162 -5.55 -3.59 20.37
CA VAL A 162 -5.52 -3.20 21.78
C VAL A 162 -4.93 -1.79 21.91
N ARG A 163 -5.72 -0.88 22.50
CA ARG A 163 -5.30 0.49 22.79
C ARG A 163 -4.74 0.60 24.21
N ALA A 164 -3.75 1.46 24.39
CA ALA A 164 -3.07 1.62 25.68
C ALA A 164 -4.04 1.98 26.84
N ASN A 165 -5.00 2.87 26.61
CA ASN A 165 -6.00 3.28 27.59
C ASN A 165 -6.92 2.17 28.10
N ARG A 166 -7.00 1.03 27.40
CA ARG A 166 -7.78 -0.14 27.81
C ARG A 166 -7.06 -1.04 28.81
N ILE A 167 -5.75 -0.86 28.94
CA ILE A 167 -4.92 -1.65 29.88
C ILE A 167 -4.67 -0.84 31.14
N LYS A 168 -4.99 -1.42 32.30
CA LYS A 168 -4.88 -0.73 33.60
C LYS A 168 -3.52 -0.04 33.81
N LYS A 169 -2.42 -0.69 33.41
CA LYS A 169 -1.04 -0.16 33.55
C LYS A 169 -0.83 1.12 32.75
N TYR A 170 -1.55 1.32 31.67
CA TYR A 170 -1.35 2.42 30.71
C TYR A 170 -2.56 3.36 30.62
N LYS A 171 -3.52 3.24 31.56
CA LYS A 171 -4.79 3.98 31.51
C LYS A 171 -4.61 5.49 31.47
N ASP A 172 -3.63 6.00 32.18
CA ASP A 172 -3.35 7.43 32.32
C ASP A 172 -2.29 7.93 31.32
N THR A 173 -1.99 7.13 30.29
CA THR A 173 -1.05 7.54 29.24
C THR A 173 -1.68 8.62 28.37
N GLU A 174 -0.96 9.72 28.17
CA GLU A 174 -1.38 10.79 27.28
C GLU A 174 -1.65 10.25 25.86
N ASN A 175 -2.82 10.57 25.30
CA ASN A 175 -3.28 10.07 23.99
C ASN A 175 -3.29 8.52 23.90
N GLY A 176 -3.57 7.84 25.01
CA GLY A 176 -3.56 6.37 25.08
C GLY A 176 -4.57 5.69 24.16
N GLU A 177 -5.64 6.40 23.77
CA GLU A 177 -6.63 5.96 22.79
C GLU A 177 -6.09 5.82 21.37
N TRP A 178 -4.94 6.43 21.07
CA TRP A 178 -4.27 6.35 19.76
C TRP A 178 -3.02 5.47 19.78
N LYS A 179 -2.59 5.02 20.96
CA LYS A 179 -1.37 4.22 21.13
C LYS A 179 -1.70 2.74 21.16
N PHE A 180 -0.96 1.96 20.38
CA PHE A 180 -1.06 0.51 20.33
C PHE A 180 -0.07 -0.15 21.27
N LEU A 181 -0.27 -1.42 21.55
CA LEU A 181 0.57 -2.22 22.41
C LEU A 181 1.14 -3.43 21.67
N ASN A 182 2.37 -3.75 22.01
CA ASN A 182 3.12 -4.90 21.52
C ASN A 182 3.73 -5.65 22.70
N ILE A 183 4.23 -6.84 22.45
CA ILE A 183 5.09 -7.57 23.37
C ILE A 183 6.54 -7.34 22.96
N ASP A 184 7.37 -6.93 23.89
CA ASP A 184 8.81 -6.89 23.71
C ASP A 184 9.37 -8.31 23.74
N GLU A 185 10.09 -8.71 22.70
CA GLU A 185 10.56 -10.08 22.50
C GLU A 185 11.64 -10.48 23.52
N GLU A 186 12.49 -9.53 23.93
CA GLU A 186 13.57 -9.75 24.90
C GLU A 186 13.03 -9.87 26.34
N THR A 187 12.12 -8.99 26.71
CA THR A 187 11.64 -8.89 28.10
C THR A 187 10.29 -9.59 28.34
N GLY A 188 9.53 -9.88 27.30
CA GLY A 188 8.17 -10.43 27.37
C GLY A 188 7.14 -9.42 27.91
N ASN A 189 7.50 -8.17 28.10
CA ASN A 189 6.63 -7.14 28.66
C ASN A 189 5.79 -6.46 27.59
N LEU A 190 4.62 -5.97 28.01
CA LEU A 190 3.82 -5.05 27.19
C LEU A 190 4.54 -3.72 27.08
N VAL A 191 4.68 -3.23 25.86
CA VAL A 191 5.30 -1.96 25.52
C VAL A 191 4.47 -1.17 24.54
N MET A 192 4.62 0.14 24.56
CA MET A 192 4.11 1.03 23.52
C MET A 192 5.28 1.38 22.60
N PRO A 193 5.36 0.85 21.38
CA PRO A 193 6.45 1.18 20.48
C PRO A 193 6.37 2.66 20.08
N LYS A 194 7.52 3.32 20.04
CA LYS A 194 7.64 4.63 19.43
C LYS A 194 7.56 4.45 17.93
N GLY A 195 6.54 5.03 17.32
CA GLY A 195 6.22 4.79 15.92
C GLY A 195 7.30 5.20 14.93
N ALA A 196 7.38 4.49 13.82
CA ALA A 196 8.29 4.81 12.73
C ALA A 196 7.98 6.18 12.10
N MET A 197 6.73 6.59 12.03
CA MET A 197 6.34 7.91 11.50
C MET A 197 6.87 9.07 12.33
N GLY A 198 6.90 8.94 13.65
CA GLY A 198 7.50 9.93 14.53
C GLY A 198 9.03 9.93 14.49
N HIS A 199 9.63 8.84 14.03
CA HIS A 199 11.08 8.69 14.04
C HIS A 199 11.82 9.68 13.13
N ARG A 200 11.27 10.02 11.98
CA ARG A 200 11.85 11.04 11.08
C ARG A 200 12.06 12.39 11.77
N TRP A 201 11.19 12.71 12.69
CA TRP A 201 11.14 14.01 13.38
C TRP A 201 11.53 13.92 14.87
N ALA A 202 11.66 12.72 15.40
CA ALA A 202 12.02 12.49 16.79
C ALA A 202 13.52 12.27 16.94
N SER A 203 14.07 12.76 18.06
CA SER A 203 15.48 12.56 18.42
C SER A 203 15.82 11.11 18.82
N GLU A 204 14.80 10.30 19.13
CA GLU A 204 14.96 8.92 19.58
C GLU A 204 14.31 7.93 18.60
N GLY A 205 15.10 7.00 18.12
CA GLY A 205 14.60 5.84 17.37
C GLY A 205 13.94 4.80 18.27
N GLY A 206 12.97 4.08 17.71
CA GLY A 206 12.38 2.94 18.40
C GLY A 206 13.29 1.71 18.36
N LYS A 207 13.14 0.81 19.34
CA LYS A 207 13.64 -0.56 19.25
C LYS A 207 12.58 -1.43 18.58
N TRP A 208 13.02 -2.34 17.72
CA TRP A 208 12.15 -3.17 16.89
C TRP A 208 12.25 -4.67 17.24
N ASN A 209 12.42 -4.98 18.52
CA ASN A 209 12.41 -6.32 19.08
C ASN A 209 10.98 -6.78 19.47
N MET A 210 10.02 -6.48 18.64
CA MET A 210 8.62 -6.85 18.84
C MET A 210 8.38 -8.30 18.41
N LYS A 211 7.54 -8.99 19.20
CA LYS A 211 7.19 -10.39 18.99
C LYS A 211 6.01 -10.53 18.03
#